data_e0d3bebe7cba9b97232ac8986c018e8a
#
_entry.id   e0d3bebe7cba9b97232ac8986c018e8a
#
_cell.length_a   1.000
_cell.length_b   1.000
_cell.length_c   1.000
_cell.angle_alpha   90.00
_cell.angle_beta   90.00
_cell.angle_gamma   90.00
#
_symmetry.space_group_name_H-M   'P 1'
#
loop_
_entity.id
_entity.type
_entity.pdbx_description
1 polymer ?
#
loop_
_entity_poly.entity_id
_entity_poly.type
_entity_poly.pdbx_seq_one_letter_code
_entity_poly.pdbx_strand_id
1 'polypeptide(L)'
;KLRSLDADSIGNINKLMARLEYRLSKAYLHYVSTMRYGYVNPYQTFNRLDPMEADNPRAGYHTLYDVPTEVAKADFLPTIFRKATADSIGAFLRSIQPNNPYYYMLRSQLATPGLSRGQRMKIMVNMERCRWRVADLPHNHQNYVMVNIPAYMLRAVCADTIVEMKIVCGAMKTKTPIITSKIKRIDINPQWIIPRSIIKTSVAHHAGNVGYFASHRYFIRHRATGKKVSPSEVSADMLLGGEYAVVQEGGAGNSLGRIIFRFDNNLSIYLHDTSSPSVFERSDRRASHGCVRVEKPYLLATSILGKGKEKLLARLNYSINADVSSLGKKRSELSEAQQAVADTL
;
A
#
# COMPACT_ATOMS: atom_id res chain seq x y z
N LYS A 1 -44.36 -9.08 39.26
CA LYS A 1 -43.86 -10.47 39.41
C LYS A 1 -42.79 -10.66 40.51
N LEU A 2 -42.41 -9.61 41.26
CA LEU A 2 -41.40 -9.68 42.35
C LEU A 2 -42.03 -9.78 43.77
N ARG A 3 -43.35 -9.78 43.89
CA ARG A 3 -44.03 -9.66 45.21
C ARG A 3 -44.48 -10.97 45.89
N SER A 4 -44.16 -12.13 45.29
CA SER A 4 -44.53 -13.43 45.86
C SER A 4 -43.42 -14.47 45.65
N LEU A 5 -42.28 -14.27 46.27
CA LEU A 5 -41.14 -15.15 46.13
C LEU A 5 -40.83 -15.82 47.46
N ASP A 6 -40.90 -17.16 47.49
CA ASP A 6 -40.43 -18.00 48.58
C ASP A 6 -38.89 -18.24 48.50
N ALA A 7 -38.32 -18.94 49.47
CA ALA A 7 -36.87 -19.16 49.60
C ALA A 7 -36.25 -19.84 48.36
N ASP A 8 -36.96 -20.71 47.68
CA ASP A 8 -36.50 -21.36 46.43
C ASP A 8 -36.51 -20.39 45.26
N SER A 9 -37.41 -19.45 45.25
CA SER A 9 -37.49 -18.35 44.29
C SER A 9 -36.33 -17.37 44.41
N ILE A 10 -35.82 -17.11 45.62
CA ILE A 10 -34.64 -16.26 45.87
C ILE A 10 -33.38 -16.86 45.23
N GLY A 11 -33.18 -18.18 45.35
CA GLY A 11 -32.09 -18.88 44.69
C GLY A 11 -32.15 -18.77 43.14
N ASN A 12 -33.38 -18.79 42.57
CA ASN A 12 -33.59 -18.57 41.13
C ASN A 12 -33.38 -17.11 40.73
N ILE A 13 -33.69 -16.14 41.60
CA ILE A 13 -33.43 -14.71 41.34
C ILE A 13 -31.93 -14.45 41.30
N ASN A 14 -31.17 -14.95 42.25
CA ASN A 14 -29.72 -14.78 42.27
C ASN A 14 -29.06 -15.35 40.99
N LYS A 15 -29.51 -16.53 40.54
CA LYS A 15 -29.07 -17.11 39.27
C LYS A 15 -29.45 -16.25 38.07
N LEU A 16 -30.66 -15.68 38.08
CA LEU A 16 -31.14 -14.79 37.01
C LEU A 16 -30.31 -13.50 36.97
N MET A 17 -30.07 -12.89 38.14
CA MET A 17 -29.26 -11.67 38.24
C MET A 17 -27.81 -11.91 37.83
N ALA A 18 -27.18 -12.99 38.25
CA ALA A 18 -25.84 -13.36 37.83
C ALA A 18 -25.74 -13.59 36.30
N ARG A 19 -26.76 -14.23 35.69
CA ARG A 19 -26.84 -14.38 34.22
C ARG A 19 -27.04 -13.05 33.52
N LEU A 20 -27.83 -12.15 34.06
CA LEU A 20 -28.05 -10.82 33.52
C LEU A 20 -26.76 -10.00 33.57
N GLU A 21 -26.11 -9.97 34.71
CA GLU A 21 -24.83 -9.28 34.90
C GLU A 21 -23.74 -9.82 33.93
N TYR A 22 -23.61 -11.14 33.81
CA TYR A 22 -22.70 -11.75 32.87
C TYR A 22 -23.01 -11.34 31.41
N ARG A 23 -24.29 -11.37 31.02
CA ARG A 23 -24.70 -10.99 29.66
C ARG A 23 -24.48 -9.51 29.39
N LEU A 24 -24.77 -8.64 30.32
CA LEU A 24 -24.54 -7.20 30.21
C LEU A 24 -23.05 -6.89 30.15
N SER A 25 -22.24 -7.48 31.01
CA SER A 25 -20.78 -7.33 30.97
C SER A 25 -20.20 -7.81 29.66
N LYS A 26 -20.62 -8.99 29.19
CA LYS A 26 -20.21 -9.50 27.87
C LYS A 26 -20.62 -8.58 26.73
N ALA A 27 -21.86 -8.10 26.73
CA ALA A 27 -22.36 -7.18 25.71
C ALA A 27 -21.59 -5.85 25.73
N TYR A 28 -21.32 -5.31 26.92
CA TYR A 28 -20.52 -4.10 27.12
C TYR A 28 -19.10 -4.26 26.56
N LEU A 29 -18.40 -5.34 26.95
CA LEU A 29 -17.05 -5.63 26.44
C LEU A 29 -17.03 -5.77 24.91
N HIS A 30 -17.97 -6.52 24.37
CA HIS A 30 -18.12 -6.66 22.91
C HIS A 30 -18.37 -5.33 22.22
N TYR A 31 -19.32 -4.54 22.75
CA TYR A 31 -19.66 -3.25 22.18
C TYR A 31 -18.47 -2.30 22.17
N VAL A 32 -17.82 -2.15 23.34
CA VAL A 32 -16.69 -1.23 23.50
C VAL A 32 -15.52 -1.64 22.60
N SER A 33 -15.15 -2.93 22.61
CA SER A 33 -14.06 -3.45 21.78
C SER A 33 -14.36 -3.25 20.29
N THR A 34 -15.58 -3.60 19.87
CA THR A 34 -15.98 -3.53 18.47
C THR A 34 -16.07 -2.10 17.96
N MET A 35 -16.64 -1.20 18.76
CA MET A 35 -16.75 0.21 18.34
C MET A 35 -15.40 0.89 18.31
N ARG A 36 -14.46 0.48 19.16
CA ARG A 36 -13.11 1.07 19.24
C ARG A 36 -12.14 0.50 18.20
N TYR A 37 -12.17 -0.82 17.96
CA TYR A 37 -11.14 -1.50 17.15
C TYR A 37 -11.69 -2.30 15.96
N GLY A 38 -13.02 -2.45 15.87
CA GLY A 38 -13.67 -3.34 14.91
C GLY A 38 -13.79 -4.78 15.42
N TYR A 39 -14.52 -5.59 14.68
CA TYR A 39 -14.65 -7.04 14.93
C TYR A 39 -13.45 -7.82 14.45
N VAL A 40 -12.80 -7.31 13.41
CA VAL A 40 -11.76 -8.00 12.65
C VAL A 40 -10.47 -7.20 12.70
N ASN A 41 -9.38 -7.86 13.01
CA ASN A 41 -8.06 -7.26 12.83
C ASN A 41 -7.71 -7.27 11.34
N PRO A 42 -7.62 -6.11 10.66
CA PRO A 42 -7.36 -6.05 9.23
C PRO A 42 -6.03 -6.67 8.84
N TYR A 43 -4.98 -6.45 9.64
CA TYR A 43 -3.66 -7.01 9.40
C TYR A 43 -3.69 -8.55 9.34
N GLN A 44 -4.33 -9.18 10.33
CA GLN A 44 -4.43 -10.65 10.35
C GLN A 44 -5.33 -11.19 9.24
N THR A 45 -6.43 -10.49 8.93
CA THR A 45 -7.40 -10.98 7.96
C THR A 45 -6.86 -10.89 6.55
N PHE A 46 -6.36 -9.72 6.13
CA PHE A 46 -5.87 -9.54 4.76
C PHE A 46 -4.60 -10.35 4.49
N ASN A 47 -3.70 -10.45 5.46
CA ASN A 47 -2.43 -11.17 5.31
C ASN A 47 -2.57 -12.71 5.40
N ARG A 48 -3.80 -13.21 5.37
CA ARG A 48 -4.13 -14.65 5.25
C ARG A 48 -4.98 -14.98 4.01
N LEU A 49 -5.15 -13.99 3.11
CA LEU A 49 -5.98 -14.18 1.90
C LEU A 49 -5.21 -14.62 0.67
N ASP A 50 -3.88 -14.53 0.68
CA ASP A 50 -3.03 -14.80 -0.48
C ASP A 50 -1.89 -15.75 -0.11
N PRO A 51 -2.12 -17.08 -0.12
CA PRO A 51 -1.09 -18.04 0.21
C PRO A 51 0.03 -18.01 -0.83
N MET A 52 1.28 -18.15 -0.38
CA MET A 52 2.45 -18.20 -1.27
C MET A 52 2.43 -19.44 -2.16
N GLU A 53 1.91 -20.55 -1.63
CA GLU A 53 1.69 -21.82 -2.34
C GLU A 53 0.26 -22.29 -2.05
N ALA A 54 -0.53 -22.51 -3.10
CA ALA A 54 -1.95 -22.85 -2.98
C ALA A 54 -2.21 -24.11 -2.12
N ASP A 55 -1.33 -25.10 -2.26
CA ASP A 55 -1.48 -26.42 -1.65
C ASP A 55 -0.63 -26.62 -0.38
N ASN A 56 0.10 -25.57 0.05
CA ASN A 56 0.97 -25.63 1.22
C ASN A 56 0.77 -24.45 2.16
N PRO A 57 -0.16 -24.49 3.11
CA PRO A 57 -0.40 -23.42 4.07
C PRO A 57 0.83 -23.06 4.93
N ARG A 58 1.80 -24.00 5.06
CA ARG A 58 3.05 -23.77 5.83
C ARG A 58 4.04 -22.84 5.09
N ALA A 59 3.89 -22.67 3.77
CA ALA A 59 4.69 -21.75 2.98
C ALA A 59 4.43 -20.27 3.34
N GLY A 60 3.33 -19.98 4.08
CA GLY A 60 2.96 -18.63 4.50
C GLY A 60 2.09 -17.90 3.49
N TYR A 61 1.97 -16.59 3.69
CA TYR A 61 1.08 -15.72 2.92
C TYR A 61 1.83 -14.49 2.44
N HIS A 62 1.44 -13.96 1.28
CA HIS A 62 1.88 -12.64 0.84
C HIS A 62 1.25 -11.54 1.71
N THR A 63 2.02 -10.53 2.05
CA THR A 63 1.50 -9.37 2.77
C THR A 63 0.62 -8.53 1.84
N LEU A 64 -0.66 -8.41 2.18
CA LEU A 64 -1.63 -7.61 1.44
C LEU A 64 -2.05 -6.33 2.18
N TYR A 65 -1.70 -6.20 3.45
CA TYR A 65 -2.11 -5.07 4.28
C TYR A 65 -0.97 -4.68 5.23
N ASP A 66 -0.47 -3.48 5.04
CA ASP A 66 0.58 -2.87 5.87
C ASP A 66 0.20 -1.41 6.17
N VAL A 67 -0.91 -1.29 6.92
CA VAL A 67 -1.43 0.00 7.38
C VAL A 67 -1.48 0.00 8.90
N PRO A 68 -0.76 0.89 9.59
CA PRO A 68 -0.82 1.01 11.03
C PRO A 68 -2.23 1.34 11.50
N THR A 69 -2.81 0.46 12.31
CA THR A 69 -4.10 0.65 12.96
C THR A 69 -3.95 0.60 14.47
N GLU A 70 -4.83 1.30 15.19
CA GLU A 70 -4.89 1.19 16.64
C GLU A 70 -5.24 -0.25 17.05
N VAL A 71 -4.51 -0.77 18.02
CA VAL A 71 -4.77 -2.07 18.66
C VAL A 71 -4.98 -1.89 20.16
N ALA A 72 -5.71 -2.81 20.77
CA ALA A 72 -5.92 -2.80 22.21
C ALA A 72 -4.58 -2.92 22.96
N LYS A 73 -4.32 -2.01 23.88
CA LYS A 73 -3.16 -2.04 24.78
C LYS A 73 -3.50 -2.82 26.05
N ALA A 74 -2.49 -3.17 26.84
CA ALA A 74 -2.65 -3.95 28.07
C ALA A 74 -3.58 -3.28 29.11
N ASP A 75 -3.63 -1.96 29.12
CA ASP A 75 -4.49 -1.17 30.04
C ASP A 75 -5.94 -1.03 29.55
N PHE A 76 -6.27 -1.55 28.37
CA PHE A 76 -7.62 -1.42 27.81
C PHE A 76 -8.70 -2.05 28.70
N LEU A 77 -8.54 -3.31 29.08
CA LEU A 77 -9.53 -3.99 29.94
C LEU A 77 -9.69 -3.30 31.31
N PRO A 78 -8.63 -3.02 32.09
CA PRO A 78 -8.78 -2.26 33.35
C PRO A 78 -9.47 -0.91 33.15
N THR A 79 -9.20 -0.23 32.04
CA THR A 79 -9.79 1.08 31.76
C THR A 79 -11.30 0.98 31.50
N ILE A 80 -11.75 0.03 30.67
CA ILE A 80 -13.18 -0.09 30.36
C ILE A 80 -13.99 -0.56 31.56
N PHE A 81 -13.43 -1.41 32.45
CA PHE A 81 -14.11 -1.80 33.70
C PHE A 81 -14.28 -0.61 34.63
N ARG A 82 -13.25 0.22 34.84
CA ARG A 82 -13.37 1.46 35.61
C ARG A 82 -14.44 2.41 35.05
N LYS A 83 -14.56 2.49 33.71
CA LYS A 83 -15.56 3.33 33.05
C LYS A 83 -16.98 2.76 33.14
N ALA A 84 -17.14 1.43 33.27
CA ALA A 84 -18.43 0.79 33.47
C ALA A 84 -19.08 1.15 34.81
N THR A 85 -18.27 1.37 35.84
CA THR A 85 -18.74 1.69 37.22
C THR A 85 -18.78 3.18 37.53
N ALA A 86 -18.35 4.03 36.58
CA ALA A 86 -18.30 5.47 36.78
C ALA A 86 -19.54 6.17 36.18
N ASP A 87 -19.96 7.27 36.77
CA ASP A 87 -21.05 8.13 36.27
C ASP A 87 -20.79 8.67 34.85
N SER A 88 -19.55 8.56 34.38
CA SER A 88 -19.11 8.99 33.07
C SER A 88 -19.31 7.96 31.95
N ILE A 89 -19.97 6.81 32.20
CA ILE A 89 -20.14 5.73 31.18
C ILE A 89 -20.74 6.25 29.87
N GLY A 90 -21.75 7.13 29.94
CA GLY A 90 -22.37 7.69 28.74
C GLY A 90 -21.41 8.53 27.89
N ALA A 91 -20.57 9.34 28.53
CA ALA A 91 -19.53 10.13 27.86
C ALA A 91 -18.47 9.21 27.24
N PHE A 92 -18.06 8.17 27.96
CA PHE A 92 -17.13 7.17 27.45
C PHE A 92 -17.69 6.43 26.24
N LEU A 93 -18.93 5.94 26.27
CA LEU A 93 -19.56 5.26 25.13
C LEU A 93 -19.70 6.17 23.91
N ARG A 94 -19.88 7.47 24.08
CA ARG A 94 -19.81 8.43 22.99
C ARG A 94 -18.39 8.57 22.41
N SER A 95 -17.38 8.61 23.27
CA SER A 95 -15.98 8.81 22.85
C SER A 95 -15.38 7.65 22.03
N ILE A 96 -15.91 6.44 22.22
CA ILE A 96 -15.45 5.27 21.46
C ILE A 96 -16.12 5.09 20.10
N GLN A 97 -17.12 5.91 19.78
CA GLN A 97 -17.77 5.81 18.46
C GLN A 97 -16.77 6.01 17.33
N PRO A 98 -16.98 5.40 16.15
CA PRO A 98 -16.14 5.64 14.99
C PRO A 98 -16.10 7.13 14.65
N ASN A 99 -14.90 7.66 14.40
CA ASN A 99 -14.68 9.05 14.01
C ASN A 99 -14.77 9.26 12.48
N ASN A 100 -14.92 8.20 11.71
CA ASN A 100 -15.06 8.26 10.27
C ASN A 100 -16.48 8.68 9.87
N PRO A 101 -16.69 9.79 9.16
CA PRO A 101 -18.01 10.30 8.78
C PRO A 101 -18.81 9.31 7.90
N TYR A 102 -18.13 8.51 7.09
CA TYR A 102 -18.77 7.47 6.27
C TYR A 102 -19.47 6.40 7.11
N TYR A 103 -19.05 6.15 8.34
CA TYR A 103 -19.72 5.21 9.24
C TYR A 103 -21.20 5.60 9.45
N TYR A 104 -21.44 6.86 9.72
CA TYR A 104 -22.79 7.35 10.00
C TYR A 104 -23.68 7.38 8.76
N MET A 105 -23.09 7.75 7.62
CA MET A 105 -23.78 7.66 6.32
C MET A 105 -24.17 6.21 5.99
N LEU A 106 -23.26 5.27 6.14
CA LEU A 106 -23.53 3.85 5.92
C LEU A 106 -24.54 3.29 6.91
N ARG A 107 -24.49 3.73 8.17
CA ARG A 107 -25.49 3.34 9.18
C ARG A 107 -26.91 3.80 8.80
N SER A 108 -27.07 5.03 8.31
CA SER A 108 -28.37 5.50 7.83
C SER A 108 -28.84 4.74 6.60
N GLN A 109 -27.94 4.43 5.66
CA GLN A 109 -28.27 3.60 4.51
C GLN A 109 -28.71 2.18 4.89
N LEU A 110 -28.12 1.60 5.97
CA LEU A 110 -28.51 0.27 6.43
C LEU A 110 -29.98 0.20 6.90
N ALA A 111 -30.55 1.31 7.31
CA ALA A 111 -31.95 1.43 7.71
C ALA A 111 -32.94 1.52 6.53
N THR A 112 -32.45 1.67 5.29
CA THR A 112 -33.29 1.76 4.09
C THR A 112 -34.08 0.46 3.88
N PRO A 113 -35.41 0.52 3.71
CA PRO A 113 -36.23 -0.65 3.38
C PRO A 113 -35.82 -1.25 2.01
N GLY A 114 -36.05 -2.55 1.84
CA GLY A 114 -35.87 -3.23 0.55
C GLY A 114 -34.44 -3.55 0.14
N LEU A 115 -33.41 -3.29 0.99
CA LEU A 115 -32.04 -3.69 0.70
C LEU A 115 -31.92 -5.21 0.51
N SER A 116 -31.32 -5.62 -0.60
CA SER A 116 -30.93 -7.01 -0.82
C SER A 116 -29.88 -7.47 0.20
N ARG A 117 -29.75 -8.79 0.40
CA ARG A 117 -28.71 -9.37 1.28
C ARG A 117 -27.31 -8.88 0.89
N GLY A 118 -27.01 -8.82 -0.41
CA GLY A 118 -25.70 -8.36 -0.91
C GLY A 118 -25.41 -6.89 -0.61
N GLN A 119 -26.42 -6.01 -0.80
CA GLN A 119 -26.29 -4.59 -0.46
C GLN A 119 -26.08 -4.40 1.04
N ARG A 120 -26.89 -5.06 1.87
CA ARG A 120 -26.76 -5.02 3.33
C ARG A 120 -25.38 -5.50 3.77
N MET A 121 -24.86 -6.60 3.20
CA MET A 121 -23.52 -7.12 3.49
C MET A 121 -22.43 -6.10 3.11
N LYS A 122 -22.51 -5.49 1.93
CA LYS A 122 -21.54 -4.44 1.52
C LYS A 122 -21.53 -3.26 2.47
N ILE A 123 -22.70 -2.79 2.92
CA ILE A 123 -22.79 -1.70 3.89
C ILE A 123 -22.13 -2.11 5.21
N MET A 124 -22.46 -3.29 5.75
CA MET A 124 -21.93 -3.78 7.01
C MET A 124 -20.39 -3.95 6.97
N VAL A 125 -19.85 -4.51 5.89
CA VAL A 125 -18.38 -4.65 5.69
C VAL A 125 -17.70 -3.29 5.65
N ASN A 126 -18.29 -2.30 4.99
CA ASN A 126 -17.72 -0.96 4.94
C ASN A 126 -17.88 -0.21 6.28
N MET A 127 -18.96 -0.43 7.02
CA MET A 127 -19.08 0.06 8.40
C MET A 127 -17.99 -0.55 9.31
N GLU A 128 -17.68 -1.84 9.14
CA GLU A 128 -16.56 -2.46 9.85
C GLU A 128 -15.23 -1.78 9.51
N ARG A 129 -14.95 -1.54 8.25
CA ARG A 129 -13.74 -0.81 7.79
C ARG A 129 -13.64 0.60 8.39
N CYS A 130 -14.77 1.28 8.59
CA CYS A 130 -14.80 2.59 9.23
C CYS A 130 -14.48 2.56 10.74
N ARG A 131 -14.53 1.40 11.39
CA ARG A 131 -14.12 1.22 12.79
C ARG A 131 -12.62 1.04 12.95
N TRP A 132 -11.92 0.62 11.90
CA TRP A 132 -10.47 0.50 11.94
C TRP A 132 -9.86 1.89 12.04
N ARG A 133 -9.28 2.20 13.18
CA ARG A 133 -8.64 3.49 13.41
C ARG A 133 -7.25 3.46 12.80
N VAL A 134 -7.16 3.94 11.58
CA VAL A 134 -5.89 4.14 10.90
C VAL A 134 -5.18 5.30 11.58
N ALA A 135 -3.92 5.08 11.97
CA ALA A 135 -3.15 6.06 12.72
C ALA A 135 -2.90 7.36 11.94
N ASP A 136 -2.79 7.25 10.62
CA ASP A 136 -2.49 8.37 9.73
C ASP A 136 -3.40 8.35 8.51
N LEU A 137 -4.43 9.20 8.50
CA LEU A 137 -5.40 9.31 7.43
C LEU A 137 -5.00 10.42 6.45
N PRO A 138 -5.21 10.23 5.13
CA PRO A 138 -4.86 11.24 4.11
C PRO A 138 -5.41 12.63 4.41
N HIS A 139 -6.66 12.74 4.87
CA HIS A 139 -7.31 14.02 5.15
C HIS A 139 -6.73 14.79 6.36
N ASN A 140 -5.84 14.18 7.13
CA ASN A 140 -5.08 14.84 8.19
C ASN A 140 -3.88 15.63 7.63
N HIS A 141 -3.62 15.55 6.31
CA HIS A 141 -2.49 16.18 5.64
C HIS A 141 -2.97 17.12 4.57
N GLN A 142 -2.26 18.26 4.42
CA GLN A 142 -2.46 19.19 3.31
C GLN A 142 -2.01 18.58 1.98
N ASN A 143 -0.98 17.73 2.03
CA ASN A 143 -0.42 17.06 0.86
C ASN A 143 -0.51 15.54 1.04
N TYR A 144 -1.19 14.86 0.14
CA TYR A 144 -1.26 13.40 0.12
C TYR A 144 -1.47 12.85 -1.27
N VAL A 145 -1.03 11.61 -1.47
CA VAL A 145 -1.30 10.82 -2.67
C VAL A 145 -2.11 9.61 -2.27
N MET A 146 -3.30 9.48 -2.83
CA MET A 146 -4.20 8.35 -2.60
C MET A 146 -4.28 7.47 -3.84
N VAL A 147 -3.96 6.19 -3.71
CA VAL A 147 -4.08 5.18 -4.75
C VAL A 147 -5.32 4.33 -4.49
N ASN A 148 -6.33 4.50 -5.33
CA ASN A 148 -7.55 3.69 -5.30
C ASN A 148 -7.38 2.50 -6.25
N ILE A 149 -6.87 1.38 -5.72
CA ILE A 149 -6.57 0.17 -6.51
C ILE A 149 -7.81 -0.35 -7.23
N PRO A 150 -8.99 -0.54 -6.59
CA PRO A 150 -10.20 -1.00 -7.28
C PRO A 150 -10.69 -0.10 -8.41
N ALA A 151 -10.47 1.20 -8.31
CA ALA A 151 -10.85 2.17 -9.34
C ALA A 151 -9.77 2.37 -10.41
N TYR A 152 -8.57 1.82 -10.22
CA TYR A 152 -7.38 2.06 -11.04
C TYR A 152 -7.05 3.55 -11.19
N MET A 153 -7.21 4.30 -10.11
CA MET A 153 -7.01 5.76 -10.07
C MET A 153 -6.05 6.16 -8.97
N LEU A 154 -5.26 7.19 -9.24
CA LEU A 154 -4.49 7.93 -8.27
C LEU A 154 -5.04 9.35 -8.19
N ARG A 155 -5.18 9.85 -6.97
CA ARG A 155 -5.49 11.24 -6.66
C ARG A 155 -4.41 11.81 -5.78
N ALA A 156 -3.74 12.86 -6.25
CA ALA A 156 -2.80 13.65 -5.46
C ALA A 156 -3.45 14.98 -5.09
N VAL A 157 -3.42 15.31 -3.82
CA VAL A 157 -3.82 16.62 -3.29
C VAL A 157 -2.55 17.26 -2.76
N CYS A 158 -2.20 18.42 -3.34
CA CYS A 158 -0.98 19.15 -3.01
C CYS A 158 -1.34 20.63 -2.86
N ALA A 159 -1.51 21.10 -1.64
CA ALA A 159 -2.05 22.41 -1.32
C ALA A 159 -3.37 22.68 -2.09
N ASP A 160 -3.36 23.65 -3.00
CA ASP A 160 -4.53 24.04 -3.80
C ASP A 160 -4.71 23.25 -5.10
N THR A 161 -3.82 22.26 -5.35
CA THR A 161 -3.81 21.50 -6.61
C THR A 161 -4.30 20.08 -6.38
N ILE A 162 -5.29 19.66 -7.16
CA ILE A 162 -5.75 18.27 -7.21
C ILE A 162 -5.41 17.71 -8.59
N VAL A 163 -4.70 16.58 -8.59
CA VAL A 163 -4.32 15.86 -9.81
C VAL A 163 -4.89 14.45 -9.73
N GLU A 164 -5.58 14.05 -10.79
CA GLU A 164 -6.10 12.70 -10.95
C GLU A 164 -5.51 12.05 -12.19
N MET A 165 -5.21 10.77 -12.10
CA MET A 165 -4.66 10.00 -13.20
C MET A 165 -4.94 8.51 -13.08
N LYS A 166 -4.89 7.82 -14.21
CA LYS A 166 -4.99 6.37 -14.25
C LYS A 166 -3.75 5.71 -13.66
N ILE A 167 -3.94 4.49 -13.13
CA ILE A 167 -2.84 3.65 -12.66
C ILE A 167 -2.92 2.24 -13.24
N VAL A 168 -1.79 1.55 -13.21
CA VAL A 168 -1.68 0.10 -13.37
C VAL A 168 -1.22 -0.49 -12.05
N CYS A 169 -1.91 -1.48 -11.55
CA CYS A 169 -1.56 -2.17 -10.31
C CYS A 169 -1.13 -3.62 -10.54
N GLY A 170 -0.80 -4.31 -9.47
CA GLY A 170 -0.37 -5.71 -9.50
C GLY A 170 -1.39 -6.65 -10.11
N ALA A 171 -0.91 -7.64 -10.85
CA ALA A 171 -1.72 -8.74 -11.37
C ALA A 171 -2.27 -9.61 -10.22
N MET A 172 -3.23 -10.51 -10.52
CA MET A 172 -3.85 -11.37 -9.52
C MET A 172 -2.85 -12.27 -8.76
N LYS A 173 -1.74 -12.62 -9.40
CA LYS A 173 -0.65 -13.41 -8.78
C LYS A 173 0.39 -12.55 -8.05
N THR A 174 0.38 -11.24 -8.26
CA THR A 174 1.35 -10.29 -7.71
C THR A 174 0.64 -9.02 -7.27
N LYS A 175 -0.30 -9.19 -6.35
CA LYS A 175 -1.21 -8.11 -5.91
C LYS A 175 -0.46 -6.93 -5.32
N THR A 176 -0.92 -5.72 -5.62
CA THR A 176 -0.47 -4.53 -4.91
C THR A 176 -1.07 -4.53 -3.49
N PRO A 177 -0.25 -4.49 -2.44
CA PRO A 177 -0.74 -4.42 -1.06
C PRO A 177 -1.29 -3.05 -0.73
N ILE A 178 -2.13 -2.99 0.32
CA ILE A 178 -2.61 -1.75 0.91
C ILE A 178 -1.53 -1.27 1.89
N ILE A 179 -0.94 -0.10 1.60
CA ILE A 179 0.18 0.48 2.34
C ILE A 179 -0.14 1.93 2.68
N THR A 180 0.27 2.38 3.87
CA THR A 180 0.36 3.80 4.22
C THR A 180 1.82 4.14 4.52
N SER A 181 2.35 5.13 3.81
CA SER A 181 3.75 5.55 3.94
C SER A 181 3.95 6.98 3.47
N LYS A 182 5.19 7.48 3.51
CA LYS A 182 5.56 8.84 3.09
C LYS A 182 6.54 8.78 1.94
N ILE A 183 6.25 9.53 0.86
CA ILE A 183 7.20 9.69 -0.24
C ILE A 183 8.43 10.44 0.28
N LYS A 184 9.59 9.80 0.15
CA LYS A 184 10.88 10.29 0.65
C LYS A 184 11.76 10.83 -0.46
N ARG A 185 11.65 10.27 -1.66
CA ARG A 185 12.57 10.57 -2.75
C ARG A 185 11.90 10.35 -4.10
N ILE A 186 12.27 11.20 -5.05
CA ILE A 186 11.96 11.05 -6.47
C ILE A 186 13.28 10.77 -7.20
N ASP A 187 13.38 9.63 -7.89
CA ASP A 187 14.54 9.27 -8.71
C ASP A 187 14.21 9.50 -10.18
N ILE A 188 15.15 10.12 -10.90
CA ILE A 188 15.03 10.40 -12.33
C ILE A 188 15.94 9.45 -13.11
N ASN A 189 15.44 8.94 -14.24
CA ASN A 189 16.10 7.94 -15.09
C ASN A 189 16.75 6.81 -14.27
N PRO A 190 15.98 6.12 -13.39
CA PRO A 190 16.52 5.13 -12.48
C PRO A 190 17.04 3.90 -13.22
N GLN A 191 18.10 3.31 -12.70
CA GLN A 191 18.43 1.93 -13.03
C GLN A 191 17.44 0.99 -12.32
N TRP A 192 17.05 -0.07 -13.00
CA TRP A 192 16.17 -1.08 -12.42
C TRP A 192 16.94 -2.35 -12.09
N ILE A 193 17.12 -2.60 -10.81
CA ILE A 193 17.61 -3.90 -10.35
C ILE A 193 16.47 -4.90 -10.44
N ILE A 194 16.63 -5.89 -11.32
CA ILE A 194 15.58 -6.88 -11.62
C ILE A 194 15.33 -7.76 -10.38
N PRO A 195 14.08 -7.84 -9.88
CA PRO A 195 13.75 -8.70 -8.75
C PRO A 195 14.02 -10.18 -9.02
N ARG A 196 14.38 -10.93 -7.96
CA ARG A 196 14.65 -12.39 -8.08
C ARG A 196 13.48 -13.18 -8.68
N SER A 197 12.24 -12.79 -8.39
CA SER A 197 11.05 -13.41 -8.96
C SER A 197 11.05 -13.31 -10.48
N ILE A 198 11.38 -12.15 -11.03
CA ILE A 198 11.46 -11.92 -12.48
C ILE A 198 12.70 -12.62 -13.07
N ILE A 199 13.84 -12.62 -12.35
CA ILE A 199 15.01 -13.38 -12.79
C ILE A 199 14.63 -14.85 -12.95
N LYS A 200 13.99 -15.45 -11.95
CA LYS A 200 13.56 -16.85 -11.94
C LYS A 200 12.57 -17.19 -13.07
N THR A 201 11.60 -16.33 -13.31
CA THR A 201 10.51 -16.62 -14.28
C THR A 201 10.82 -16.25 -15.71
N SER A 202 11.82 -15.38 -15.96
CA SER A 202 12.08 -14.84 -17.29
C SER A 202 13.57 -14.80 -17.64
N VAL A 203 14.40 -14.12 -16.84
CA VAL A 203 15.77 -13.76 -17.26
C VAL A 203 16.72 -14.95 -17.22
N ALA A 204 16.60 -15.85 -16.23
CA ALA A 204 17.50 -16.97 -16.04
C ALA A 204 17.50 -17.95 -17.25
N HIS A 205 16.37 -18.08 -17.94
CA HIS A 205 16.25 -18.89 -19.14
C HIS A 205 17.08 -18.38 -20.32
N HIS A 206 17.55 -17.13 -20.26
CA HIS A 206 18.38 -16.48 -21.26
C HIS A 206 19.83 -16.26 -20.79
N ALA A 207 20.26 -16.95 -19.72
CA ALA A 207 21.64 -16.89 -19.26
C ALA A 207 22.61 -17.26 -20.42
N GLY A 208 23.71 -16.53 -20.53
CA GLY A 208 24.66 -16.71 -21.64
C GLY A 208 24.28 -15.99 -22.95
N ASN A 209 23.04 -15.57 -23.13
CA ASN A 209 22.57 -14.95 -24.38
C ASN A 209 22.84 -13.42 -24.39
N VAL A 210 23.99 -13.02 -24.93
CA VAL A 210 24.42 -11.62 -25.03
C VAL A 210 23.39 -10.75 -25.77
N GLY A 211 22.79 -11.28 -26.85
CA GLY A 211 21.78 -10.57 -27.67
C GLY A 211 20.52 -10.24 -26.86
N TYR A 212 20.04 -11.17 -26.04
CA TYR A 212 18.90 -10.94 -25.13
C TYR A 212 19.19 -9.82 -24.13
N PHE A 213 20.35 -9.85 -23.49
CA PHE A 213 20.72 -8.82 -22.52
C PHE A 213 20.88 -7.44 -23.18
N ALA A 214 21.49 -7.38 -24.35
CA ALA A 214 21.67 -6.13 -25.10
C ALA A 214 20.31 -5.54 -25.55
N SER A 215 19.42 -6.35 -26.12
CA SER A 215 18.10 -5.89 -26.61
C SER A 215 17.20 -5.37 -25.49
N HIS A 216 17.35 -5.89 -24.28
CA HIS A 216 16.62 -5.44 -23.09
C HIS A 216 17.36 -4.34 -22.32
N ARG A 217 18.57 -3.92 -22.77
CA ARG A 217 19.44 -2.97 -22.07
C ARG A 217 19.80 -3.46 -20.66
N TYR A 218 19.99 -4.77 -20.52
CA TYR A 218 20.39 -5.41 -19.29
C TYR A 218 21.91 -5.53 -19.21
N PHE A 219 22.48 -5.29 -18.04
CA PHE A 219 23.85 -5.66 -17.71
C PHE A 219 23.87 -6.45 -16.39
N ILE A 220 24.89 -7.26 -16.22
CA ILE A 220 25.08 -8.07 -15.03
C ILE A 220 26.18 -7.41 -14.19
N ARG A 221 25.96 -7.32 -12.89
CA ARG A 221 26.90 -6.76 -11.93
C ARG A 221 27.07 -7.70 -10.74
N HIS A 222 28.32 -8.00 -10.39
CA HIS A 222 28.63 -8.72 -9.17
C HIS A 222 28.30 -7.83 -7.96
N ARG A 223 27.52 -8.32 -7.01
CA ARG A 223 26.95 -7.49 -5.93
C ARG A 223 28.00 -6.97 -4.96
N ALA A 224 29.00 -7.80 -4.59
CA ALA A 224 30.03 -7.41 -3.63
C ALA A 224 31.07 -6.45 -4.23
N THR A 225 31.50 -6.66 -5.49
CA THR A 225 32.56 -5.88 -6.10
C THR A 225 32.07 -4.73 -6.96
N GLY A 226 30.80 -4.73 -7.36
CA GLY A 226 30.23 -3.76 -8.29
C GLY A 226 30.69 -3.93 -9.74
N LYS A 227 31.58 -4.85 -10.05
CA LYS A 227 32.12 -5.08 -11.40
C LYS A 227 31.02 -5.59 -12.35
N LYS A 228 30.99 -5.05 -13.57
CA LYS A 228 30.17 -5.59 -14.66
C LYS A 228 30.80 -6.88 -15.16
N VAL A 229 29.95 -7.87 -15.46
CA VAL A 229 30.32 -9.20 -15.95
C VAL A 229 29.62 -9.41 -17.29
N SER A 230 30.31 -10.06 -18.24
CA SER A 230 29.70 -10.39 -19.52
C SER A 230 28.56 -11.38 -19.35
N PRO A 231 27.40 -11.19 -20.01
CA PRO A 231 26.32 -12.19 -19.98
C PRO A 231 26.78 -13.59 -20.44
N SER A 232 27.79 -13.69 -21.32
CA SER A 232 28.36 -14.97 -21.76
C SER A 232 29.06 -15.77 -20.68
N GLU A 233 29.48 -15.10 -19.59
CA GLU A 233 30.21 -15.71 -18.46
C GLU A 233 29.29 -16.17 -17.32
N VAL A 234 27.97 -15.94 -17.43
CA VAL A 234 27.05 -16.15 -16.32
C VAL A 234 26.00 -17.21 -16.67
N SER A 235 25.95 -18.26 -15.83
CA SER A 235 24.96 -19.33 -15.93
C SER A 235 23.61 -18.94 -15.25
N ALA A 236 22.57 -19.72 -15.51
CA ALA A 236 21.29 -19.57 -14.83
C ALA A 236 21.42 -19.72 -13.30
N ASP A 237 22.20 -20.68 -12.83
CA ASP A 237 22.42 -20.91 -11.39
C ASP A 237 23.15 -19.74 -10.72
N MET A 238 24.11 -19.12 -11.43
CA MET A 238 24.77 -17.91 -10.93
C MET A 238 23.79 -16.74 -10.78
N LEU A 239 22.87 -16.56 -11.72
CA LEU A 239 21.82 -15.52 -11.64
C LEU A 239 20.85 -15.80 -10.49
N LEU A 240 20.51 -17.06 -10.25
CA LEU A 240 19.61 -17.49 -9.19
C LEU A 240 20.30 -17.53 -7.81
N GLY A 241 21.62 -17.72 -7.76
CA GLY A 241 22.42 -17.79 -6.54
C GLY A 241 22.42 -16.51 -5.71
N GLY A 242 22.27 -15.35 -6.33
CA GLY A 242 22.14 -14.07 -5.63
C GLY A 242 23.43 -13.25 -5.54
N GLU A 243 24.57 -13.78 -5.99
CA GLU A 243 25.85 -13.05 -6.06
C GLU A 243 25.84 -11.96 -7.15
N TYR A 244 25.01 -12.18 -8.18
CA TYR A 244 24.88 -11.27 -9.31
C TYR A 244 23.55 -10.53 -9.28
N ALA A 245 23.58 -9.29 -9.75
CA ALA A 245 22.39 -8.50 -10.02
C ALA A 245 22.26 -8.28 -11.53
N VAL A 246 21.09 -8.57 -12.06
CA VAL A 246 20.72 -8.10 -13.40
C VAL A 246 20.12 -6.73 -13.25
N VAL A 247 20.62 -5.76 -14.01
CA VAL A 247 20.25 -4.35 -13.92
C VAL A 247 19.87 -3.85 -15.31
N GLN A 248 18.70 -3.24 -15.44
CA GLN A 248 18.34 -2.50 -16.64
C GLN A 248 18.88 -1.07 -16.55
N GLU A 249 19.49 -0.60 -17.63
CA GLU A 249 20.00 0.77 -17.72
C GLU A 249 18.87 1.80 -17.58
N GLY A 250 19.19 2.94 -16.99
CA GLY A 250 18.26 4.07 -16.87
C GLY A 250 17.95 4.74 -18.19
N GLY A 251 16.93 5.59 -18.19
CA GLY A 251 16.56 6.39 -19.33
C GLY A 251 15.51 5.76 -20.24
N ALA A 252 15.51 6.12 -21.51
CA ALA A 252 14.50 5.68 -22.48
C ALA A 252 14.44 4.15 -22.56
N GLY A 253 13.21 3.59 -22.57
CA GLY A 253 12.99 2.14 -22.66
C GLY A 253 13.15 1.37 -21.34
N ASN A 254 13.52 2.03 -20.23
CA ASN A 254 13.52 1.37 -18.93
C ASN A 254 12.11 1.01 -18.49
N SER A 255 11.92 -0.18 -17.94
CA SER A 255 10.60 -0.69 -17.52
C SER A 255 9.96 0.12 -16.37
N LEU A 256 10.78 0.82 -15.58
CA LEU A 256 10.32 1.74 -14.54
C LEU A 256 10.01 3.14 -15.09
N GLY A 257 10.21 3.34 -16.42
CA GLY A 257 10.12 4.66 -17.02
C GLY A 257 11.22 5.60 -16.55
N ARG A 258 10.93 6.88 -16.53
CA ARG A 258 11.90 7.94 -16.21
C ARG A 258 11.81 8.48 -14.80
N ILE A 259 10.74 8.17 -14.06
CA ILE A 259 10.51 8.71 -12.71
C ILE A 259 10.04 7.60 -11.77
N ILE A 260 10.67 7.51 -10.61
CA ILE A 260 10.21 6.67 -9.49
C ILE A 260 9.95 7.56 -8.26
N PHE A 261 8.85 7.31 -7.57
CA PHE A 261 8.54 7.87 -6.26
C PHE A 261 8.77 6.80 -5.21
N ARG A 262 9.78 6.98 -4.38
CA ARG A 262 10.13 6.02 -3.32
C ARG A 262 9.52 6.42 -2.01
N PHE A 263 8.96 5.45 -1.33
CA PHE A 263 8.42 5.54 0.02
C PHE A 263 8.83 4.32 0.83
N ASP A 264 8.88 4.48 2.15
CA ASP A 264 9.35 3.41 3.05
C ASP A 264 8.35 2.26 3.08
N ASN A 265 8.80 1.06 2.73
CA ASN A 265 8.08 -0.19 2.89
C ASN A 265 9.02 -1.38 2.75
N ASN A 266 8.68 -2.50 3.37
CA ASN A 266 9.48 -3.74 3.32
C ASN A 266 9.11 -4.63 2.12
N LEU A 267 8.21 -4.19 1.25
CA LEU A 267 7.64 -4.98 0.15
C LEU A 267 8.22 -4.60 -1.22
N SER A 268 9.15 -3.64 -1.25
CA SER A 268 9.75 -3.11 -2.50
C SER A 268 8.72 -2.57 -3.50
N ILE A 269 7.68 -1.92 -2.99
CA ILE A 269 6.63 -1.29 -3.79
C ILE A 269 6.96 0.19 -3.99
N TYR A 270 6.77 0.68 -5.22
CA TYR A 270 6.97 2.09 -5.60
C TYR A 270 5.83 2.58 -6.49
N LEU A 271 5.66 3.90 -6.58
CA LEU A 271 4.97 4.52 -7.72
C LEU A 271 6.02 4.82 -8.78
N HIS A 272 5.74 4.55 -10.04
CA HIS A 272 6.71 4.79 -11.09
C HIS A 272 6.05 5.01 -12.47
N ASP A 273 6.81 5.56 -13.37
CA ASP A 273 6.51 5.72 -14.77
C ASP A 273 6.51 4.37 -15.53
N THR A 274 6.33 4.38 -16.83
CA THR A 274 6.38 3.19 -17.70
C THR A 274 6.92 3.53 -19.08
N SER A 275 7.66 2.60 -19.67
CA SER A 275 8.03 2.66 -21.09
C SER A 275 6.89 2.27 -22.05
N SER A 276 5.75 1.84 -21.52
CA SER A 276 4.60 1.34 -22.30
C SER A 276 3.31 2.07 -21.90
N PRO A 277 3.11 3.34 -22.28
CA PRO A 277 1.96 4.15 -21.85
C PRO A 277 0.60 3.62 -22.36
N SER A 278 0.58 2.86 -23.45
CA SER A 278 -0.65 2.24 -23.99
C SER A 278 -1.35 1.31 -22.99
N VAL A 279 -0.68 0.88 -21.92
CA VAL A 279 -1.28 0.06 -20.86
C VAL A 279 -2.39 0.80 -20.12
N PHE A 280 -2.38 2.13 -20.08
CA PHE A 280 -3.42 2.94 -19.43
C PHE A 280 -4.74 3.00 -20.21
N GLU A 281 -4.74 2.59 -21.48
CA GLU A 281 -5.96 2.52 -22.31
C GLU A 281 -6.78 1.25 -22.06
N ARG A 282 -6.20 0.29 -21.35
CA ARG A 282 -6.90 -0.96 -21.01
C ARG A 282 -7.95 -0.72 -19.92
N SER A 283 -9.07 -1.43 -20.02
CA SER A 283 -10.09 -1.46 -18.95
C SER A 283 -9.60 -2.23 -17.72
N ASP A 284 -8.94 -3.38 -17.92
CA ASP A 284 -8.25 -4.12 -16.87
C ASP A 284 -6.77 -3.71 -16.81
N ARG A 285 -6.40 -3.04 -15.75
CA ARG A 285 -5.04 -2.55 -15.55
C ARG A 285 -4.27 -3.30 -14.43
N ARG A 286 -4.61 -4.57 -14.22
CA ARG A 286 -3.88 -5.49 -13.34
C ARG A 286 -2.74 -6.16 -14.10
N ALA A 287 -1.62 -5.46 -14.29
CA ALA A 287 -0.54 -5.92 -15.18
C ALA A 287 0.87 -5.72 -14.62
N SER A 288 1.04 -5.28 -13.36
CA SER A 288 2.36 -5.11 -12.75
C SER A 288 2.72 -6.28 -11.83
N HIS A 289 3.96 -6.27 -11.35
CA HIS A 289 4.47 -7.21 -10.34
C HIS A 289 4.30 -6.67 -8.90
N GLY A 290 3.29 -5.81 -8.67
CA GLY A 290 2.97 -5.23 -7.37
C GLY A 290 3.17 -3.71 -7.31
N CYS A 291 4.19 -3.16 -7.96
CA CYS A 291 4.38 -1.70 -8.05
C CYS A 291 3.24 -1.03 -8.83
N VAL A 292 3.06 0.26 -8.60
CA VAL A 292 1.99 1.04 -9.23
C VAL A 292 2.59 1.92 -10.33
N ARG A 293 2.20 1.68 -11.59
CA ARG A 293 2.52 2.56 -12.70
C ARG A 293 1.55 3.73 -12.72
N VAL A 294 2.05 4.94 -12.95
CA VAL A 294 1.25 6.18 -12.97
C VAL A 294 1.25 6.79 -14.37
N GLU A 295 0.09 7.26 -14.82
CA GLU A 295 -0.12 7.74 -16.19
C GLU A 295 0.62 9.06 -16.47
N LYS A 296 0.70 9.95 -15.47
CA LYS A 296 1.25 11.31 -15.61
C LYS A 296 2.34 11.56 -14.55
N PRO A 297 3.48 10.84 -14.61
CA PRO A 297 4.50 10.89 -13.57
C PRO A 297 5.14 12.26 -13.40
N TYR A 298 5.36 12.99 -14.51
CA TYR A 298 5.89 14.35 -14.45
C TYR A 298 4.94 15.31 -13.75
N LEU A 299 3.65 15.25 -14.06
CA LEU A 299 2.63 16.05 -13.40
C LEU A 299 2.53 15.74 -11.90
N LEU A 300 2.64 14.44 -11.53
CA LEU A 300 2.69 14.04 -10.13
C LEU A 300 3.92 14.61 -9.43
N ALA A 301 5.09 14.52 -10.05
CA ALA A 301 6.34 15.07 -9.48
C ALA A 301 6.26 16.59 -9.29
N THR A 302 5.77 17.34 -10.28
CA THR A 302 5.62 18.79 -10.18
C THR A 302 4.63 19.19 -9.10
N SER A 303 3.51 18.47 -8.99
CA SER A 303 2.50 18.72 -7.93
C SER A 303 3.07 18.47 -6.52
N ILE A 304 3.82 17.38 -6.33
CA ILE A 304 4.44 17.06 -5.03
C ILE A 304 5.51 18.09 -4.65
N LEU A 305 6.30 18.54 -5.61
CA LEU A 305 7.36 19.54 -5.38
C LEU A 305 6.79 20.92 -5.08
N GLY A 306 5.63 21.27 -5.66
CA GLY A 306 4.92 22.50 -5.40
C GLY A 306 5.56 23.72 -6.04
N LYS A 307 4.99 24.91 -5.72
CA LYS A 307 5.47 26.23 -6.20
C LYS A 307 6.80 26.60 -5.53
N GLY A 308 7.60 27.45 -6.18
CA GLY A 308 8.87 27.94 -5.66
C GLY A 308 10.03 26.95 -5.81
N LYS A 309 9.87 25.91 -6.64
CA LYS A 309 10.89 24.88 -6.91
C LYS A 309 11.33 24.88 -8.39
N GLU A 310 11.26 26.02 -9.06
CA GLU A 310 11.52 26.15 -10.50
C GLU A 310 12.88 25.60 -10.91
N LYS A 311 13.94 25.87 -10.13
CA LYS A 311 15.29 25.33 -10.37
C LYS A 311 15.32 23.78 -10.29
N LEU A 312 14.56 23.20 -9.35
CA LEU A 312 14.48 21.76 -9.19
C LEU A 312 13.67 21.12 -10.33
N LEU A 313 12.59 21.77 -10.75
CA LEU A 313 11.78 21.35 -11.89
C LEU A 313 12.57 21.45 -13.20
N ALA A 314 13.38 22.50 -13.40
CA ALA A 314 14.28 22.64 -14.54
C ALA A 314 15.30 21.49 -14.60
N ARG A 315 15.92 21.15 -13.45
CA ARG A 315 16.84 20.00 -13.35
C ARG A 315 16.14 18.66 -13.65
N LEU A 316 14.92 18.48 -13.15
CA LEU A 316 14.13 17.27 -13.41
C LEU A 316 13.84 17.16 -14.91
N ASN A 317 13.39 18.23 -15.55
CA ASN A 317 13.10 18.29 -16.97
C ASN A 317 14.36 18.05 -17.82
N TYR A 318 15.46 18.69 -17.44
CA TYR A 318 16.76 18.46 -18.06
C TYR A 318 17.18 17.00 -18.00
N SER A 319 17.15 16.40 -16.79
CA SER A 319 17.58 15.01 -16.60
C SER A 319 16.74 14.03 -17.43
N ILE A 320 15.45 14.28 -17.58
CA ILE A 320 14.56 13.48 -18.44
C ILE A 320 14.98 13.62 -19.91
N ASN A 321 15.17 14.83 -20.41
CA ASN A 321 15.44 15.08 -21.82
C ASN A 321 16.86 14.66 -22.23
N ALA A 322 17.84 14.87 -21.37
CA ALA A 322 19.22 14.46 -21.62
C ALA A 322 19.51 12.99 -21.28
N ASP A 323 18.52 12.24 -20.82
CA ASP A 323 18.63 10.83 -20.42
C ASP A 323 19.66 10.57 -19.30
N VAL A 324 19.90 11.56 -18.47
CA VAL A 324 20.85 11.50 -17.35
C VAL A 324 20.22 10.79 -16.16
N SER A 325 20.94 9.80 -15.60
CA SER A 325 20.47 9.07 -14.42
C SER A 325 20.49 9.95 -13.16
N SER A 326 19.53 9.74 -12.25
CA SER A 326 19.51 10.34 -10.92
C SER A 326 20.72 9.95 -10.06
N LEU A 327 21.41 8.86 -10.41
CA LEU A 327 22.68 8.46 -9.80
C LEU A 327 23.87 9.31 -10.29
N GLY A 328 23.59 10.22 -11.24
CA GLY A 328 24.57 11.14 -11.82
C GLY A 328 25.54 10.45 -12.77
N LYS A 329 25.47 10.75 -14.06
CA LYS A 329 26.64 10.58 -14.93
C LYS A 329 27.58 11.73 -14.62
N LYS A 330 28.88 11.43 -14.46
CA LYS A 330 29.91 12.49 -14.48
C LYS A 330 29.83 13.18 -15.84
N ARG A 331 30.13 14.49 -15.90
CA ARG A 331 30.08 15.27 -17.14
C ARG A 331 30.90 14.61 -18.27
N SER A 332 32.03 14.02 -17.96
CA SER A 332 32.89 13.28 -18.89
C SER A 332 32.26 12.00 -19.47
N GLU A 333 31.17 11.51 -18.88
CA GLU A 333 30.43 10.32 -19.34
C GLU A 333 29.20 10.70 -20.16
N LEU A 334 28.93 12.01 -20.32
CA LEU A 334 27.85 12.51 -21.16
C LEU A 334 28.28 12.53 -22.63
N SER A 335 27.36 12.21 -23.56
CA SER A 335 27.59 12.46 -24.97
C SER A 335 27.67 13.97 -25.24
N GLU A 336 28.24 14.37 -26.38
CA GLU A 336 28.32 15.78 -26.78
C GLU A 336 26.94 16.46 -26.81
N ALA A 337 25.90 15.77 -27.29
CA ALA A 337 24.54 16.27 -27.29
C ALA A 337 24.00 16.47 -25.86
N GLN A 338 24.33 15.58 -24.93
CA GLN A 338 23.96 15.68 -23.53
C GLN A 338 24.72 16.81 -22.83
N GLN A 339 26.02 17.00 -23.17
CA GLN A 339 26.82 18.11 -22.65
C GLN A 339 26.27 19.46 -23.13
N ALA A 340 25.93 19.58 -24.42
CA ALA A 340 25.33 20.79 -24.99
C ALA A 340 24.04 21.18 -24.25
N VAL A 341 23.17 20.22 -23.92
CA VAL A 341 21.96 20.47 -23.12
C VAL A 341 22.34 20.86 -21.67
N ALA A 342 23.38 20.23 -21.09
CA ALA A 342 23.89 20.57 -19.76
C ALA A 342 24.41 21.99 -19.65
N ASP A 343 24.99 22.48 -20.72
CA ASP A 343 25.60 23.82 -20.78
C ASP A 343 24.55 24.95 -20.94
N THR A 344 23.32 24.59 -21.33
CA THR A 344 22.20 25.57 -21.47
C THR A 344 21.42 25.78 -20.16
N LEU A 345 21.70 25.02 -19.13
CA LEU A 345 21.02 25.03 -17.83
C LEU A 345 21.91 25.57 -16.72
#